data_7b109193300574296835b02d7400a8b8
#
_entry.id   7b109193300574296835b02d7400a8b8
#
_cell.length_a   1.000
_cell.length_b   1.000
_cell.length_c   1.000
_cell.angle_alpha   90.00
_cell.angle_beta   90.00
_cell.angle_gamma   90.00
#
_symmetry.space_group_name_H-M   'P 1'
#
loop_
_entity.id
_entity.type
_entity.pdbx_description
1 polymer ?
#
loop_
_entity_poly.entity_id
_entity_poly.type
_entity_poly.pdbx_seq_one_letter_code
_entity_poly.pdbx_strand_id
1 'polypeptide(L)'
;MNFVKPMIRFYVLLMIFLVPVMALPSAAISETKAAQQKVSEPVFLWDGIPPQFQNEAPPETTNERGAISNVTKPAISLFLPPEGTGTGMALMVCAGGYGSLDWKTHVIYAAEVFNPMGVAVIGLKYRTRPPFRGSNEQIQALTLLDAKRAVRLVRHRAKQWGLDPHQIGIAGYSAGGNLAMNLAANFDSGDPKSADPIERESSRPDFSIGLATWHWRQKKSPFTFRKDSPPVFLVHATNDGIKGGAPIELPKEITADLQKLGVPVKMAIFDVGAHGVGNLIPQRVKRGFPPAKWPELFLDWYQSLN
;
A
#
# COMPACT_ATOMS: atom_id res chain seq x y z
N MET A 1 -8.94 47.81 86.90
CA MET A 1 -10.11 48.12 86.03
C MET A 1 -9.94 47.36 84.79
N ASN A 2 -10.49 46.13 84.75
CA ASN A 2 -10.39 45.24 83.61
C ASN A 2 -11.75 45.20 82.91
N PHE A 3 -11.83 45.70 81.68
CA PHE A 3 -13.03 45.63 80.88
C PHE A 3 -12.95 44.31 80.03
N VAL A 4 -13.86 43.38 80.32
CA VAL A 4 -14.11 42.18 79.57
C VAL A 4 -15.11 42.50 78.45
N LYS A 5 -14.71 42.37 77.20
CA LYS A 5 -15.63 42.48 76.05
C LYS A 5 -16.29 41.11 75.76
N PRO A 6 -17.58 41.07 75.51
CA PRO A 6 -18.28 39.81 75.20
C PRO A 6 -17.98 39.35 73.74
N MET A 7 -17.71 38.06 73.59
CA MET A 7 -17.46 37.37 72.31
C MET A 7 -18.81 36.88 71.76
N ILE A 8 -19.26 37.49 70.67
CA ILE A 8 -20.47 37.06 69.94
C ILE A 8 -20.09 35.86 69.06
N ARG A 9 -20.66 34.70 69.38
CA ARG A 9 -20.52 33.48 68.54
C ARG A 9 -21.59 33.51 67.43
N PHE A 10 -21.16 33.67 66.18
CA PHE A 10 -22.00 33.43 65.02
C PHE A 10 -22.04 31.93 64.74
N TYR A 11 -23.19 31.30 64.80
CA TYR A 11 -23.43 29.99 64.31
C TYR A 11 -23.78 30.11 62.84
N VAL A 12 -22.89 29.62 61.93
CA VAL A 12 -23.19 29.50 60.53
C VAL A 12 -23.86 28.12 60.34
N LEU A 13 -25.13 28.15 60.03
CA LEU A 13 -25.92 26.97 59.72
C LEU A 13 -25.58 26.54 58.26
N LEU A 14 -24.77 25.49 58.12
CA LEU A 14 -24.41 24.94 56.82
C LEU A 14 -25.56 24.05 56.34
N MET A 15 -26.43 24.58 55.44
CA MET A 15 -27.41 23.76 54.73
C MET A 15 -26.68 22.98 53.64
N ILE A 16 -26.53 21.68 53.86
CA ILE A 16 -26.06 20.74 52.80
C ILE A 16 -27.24 20.43 51.90
N PHE A 17 -27.26 21.02 50.72
CA PHE A 17 -28.15 20.56 49.64
C PHE A 17 -27.59 19.25 49.07
N LEU A 18 -28.25 18.14 49.38
CA LEU A 18 -28.04 16.86 48.65
C LEU A 18 -28.63 17.02 47.23
N VAL A 19 -27.78 17.23 46.24
CA VAL A 19 -28.13 17.10 44.83
C VAL A 19 -28.11 15.62 44.51
N PRO A 20 -29.20 15.02 44.04
CA PRO A 20 -29.16 13.62 43.61
C PRO A 20 -28.25 13.54 42.38
N VAL A 21 -27.14 12.83 42.47
CA VAL A 21 -26.33 12.43 41.35
C VAL A 21 -27.16 11.42 40.52
N MET A 22 -27.81 11.92 39.46
CA MET A 22 -28.36 11.02 38.44
C MET A 22 -27.19 10.30 37.79
N ALA A 23 -27.08 9.01 38.03
CA ALA A 23 -26.20 8.13 37.32
C ALA A 23 -26.63 8.14 35.84
N LEU A 24 -25.82 8.77 34.98
CA LEU A 24 -25.94 8.62 33.53
C LEU A 24 -25.74 7.13 33.21
N PRO A 25 -26.59 6.53 32.35
CA PRO A 25 -26.36 5.16 31.93
C PRO A 25 -25.01 5.09 31.26
N SER A 26 -24.14 4.22 31.75
CA SER A 26 -22.90 3.83 31.10
C SER A 26 -23.28 3.38 29.68
N ALA A 27 -23.05 4.26 28.71
CA ALA A 27 -23.10 3.87 27.31
C ALA A 27 -22.08 2.75 27.16
N ALA A 28 -22.57 1.52 27.04
CA ALA A 28 -21.80 0.39 26.64
C ALA A 28 -21.08 0.79 25.35
N ILE A 29 -19.76 0.98 25.43
CA ILE A 29 -18.90 1.06 24.26
C ILE A 29 -19.05 -0.30 23.63
N SER A 30 -19.97 -0.41 22.68
CA SER A 30 -20.04 -1.50 21.75
C SER A 30 -18.67 -1.58 21.10
N GLU A 31 -17.85 -2.55 21.48
CA GLU A 31 -16.72 -2.97 20.68
C GLU A 31 -17.30 -3.32 19.33
N THR A 32 -17.22 -2.38 18.40
CA THR A 32 -17.45 -2.61 16.99
C THR A 32 -16.42 -3.65 16.62
N LYS A 33 -16.86 -4.92 16.58
CA LYS A 33 -16.14 -6.04 15.99
C LYS A 33 -15.68 -5.52 14.64
N ALA A 34 -14.38 -5.27 14.48
CA ALA A 34 -13.81 -4.85 13.20
C ALA A 34 -14.37 -5.80 12.16
N ALA A 35 -15.10 -5.26 11.18
CA ALA A 35 -15.75 -6.07 10.16
C ALA A 35 -14.64 -6.93 9.55
N GLN A 36 -14.78 -8.23 9.66
CA GLN A 36 -13.77 -9.19 9.25
C GLN A 36 -13.58 -8.97 7.74
N GLN A 37 -12.45 -8.42 7.36
CA GLN A 37 -12.08 -8.07 5.99
C GLN A 37 -12.26 -9.32 5.12
N LYS A 38 -13.17 -9.27 4.14
CA LYS A 38 -13.46 -10.41 3.26
C LYS A 38 -12.28 -10.59 2.31
N VAL A 39 -11.33 -11.44 2.71
CA VAL A 39 -10.24 -11.88 1.84
C VAL A 39 -10.82 -12.92 0.88
N SER A 40 -10.74 -12.67 -0.41
CA SER A 40 -11.11 -13.68 -1.40
C SER A 40 -10.04 -14.80 -1.45
N GLU A 41 -10.45 -16.00 -1.87
CA GLU A 41 -9.49 -17.02 -2.29
C GLU A 41 -8.54 -16.43 -3.33
N PRO A 42 -7.24 -16.80 -3.28
CA PRO A 42 -6.27 -16.29 -4.26
C PRO A 42 -6.68 -16.62 -5.69
N VAL A 43 -6.64 -15.63 -6.57
CA VAL A 43 -6.89 -15.80 -8.00
C VAL A 43 -5.54 -15.92 -8.70
N PHE A 44 -5.26 -17.08 -9.28
CA PHE A 44 -4.03 -17.31 -10.03
C PHE A 44 -4.02 -16.47 -11.32
N LEU A 45 -2.84 -15.97 -11.69
CA LEU A 45 -2.68 -15.14 -12.89
C LEU A 45 -2.81 -15.94 -14.20
N TRP A 46 -2.52 -17.23 -14.16
CA TRP A 46 -2.67 -18.17 -15.27
C TRP A 46 -3.40 -19.44 -14.79
N ASP A 47 -4.27 -19.98 -15.62
CA ASP A 47 -5.03 -21.21 -15.34
C ASP A 47 -4.15 -22.47 -15.37
N GLY A 48 -2.93 -22.36 -15.85
CA GLY A 48 -1.97 -23.46 -15.97
C GLY A 48 -0.57 -23.08 -15.49
N ILE A 49 0.42 -23.54 -16.23
CA ILE A 49 1.83 -23.26 -15.98
C ILE A 49 2.12 -21.80 -16.42
N PRO A 50 2.58 -20.91 -15.52
CA PRO A 50 2.94 -19.57 -15.90
C PRO A 50 4.13 -19.54 -16.86
N PRO A 51 4.23 -18.52 -17.75
CA PRO A 51 5.39 -18.38 -18.62
C PRO A 51 6.71 -18.41 -17.84
N GLN A 52 7.76 -19.03 -18.40
CA GLN A 52 9.09 -19.18 -17.78
C GLN A 52 9.05 -19.88 -16.40
N PHE A 53 8.11 -20.82 -16.22
CA PHE A 53 8.00 -21.64 -15.01
C PHE A 53 9.22 -22.53 -14.82
N GLN A 54 9.66 -22.70 -13.57
CA GLN A 54 10.74 -23.61 -13.20
C GLN A 54 10.16 -24.77 -12.38
N ASN A 55 10.31 -26.00 -12.90
CA ASN A 55 9.67 -27.20 -12.35
C ASN A 55 10.24 -27.64 -10.99
N GLU A 56 11.51 -27.34 -10.72
CA GLU A 56 12.20 -27.76 -9.50
C GLU A 56 12.22 -26.63 -8.46
N ALA A 57 11.09 -26.43 -7.81
CA ALA A 57 10.97 -25.42 -6.79
C ALA A 57 10.58 -26.04 -5.44
N PRO A 58 11.18 -25.58 -4.33
CA PRO A 58 10.65 -25.92 -3.02
C PRO A 58 9.21 -25.38 -2.87
N PRO A 59 8.38 -26.01 -2.01
CA PRO A 59 7.01 -25.54 -1.79
C PRO A 59 6.99 -24.09 -1.28
N GLU A 60 5.93 -23.36 -1.64
CA GLU A 60 5.65 -22.04 -1.10
C GLU A 60 5.52 -22.11 0.43
N THR A 61 6.12 -21.18 1.14
CA THR A 61 6.11 -21.11 2.60
C THR A 61 5.74 -19.72 3.08
N THR A 62 5.07 -19.66 4.23
CA THR A 62 4.82 -18.41 4.96
C THR A 62 5.46 -18.53 6.32
N ASN A 63 6.33 -17.59 6.68
CA ASN A 63 6.99 -17.57 7.98
C ASN A 63 6.10 -16.91 9.07
N GLU A 64 6.53 -16.98 10.33
CA GLU A 64 5.80 -16.42 11.48
C GLU A 64 5.52 -14.91 11.37
N ARG A 65 6.31 -14.16 10.60
CA ARG A 65 6.09 -12.74 10.32
C ARG A 65 5.10 -12.49 9.19
N GLY A 66 4.57 -13.55 8.56
CA GLY A 66 3.66 -13.47 7.43
C GLY A 66 4.36 -13.13 6.11
N ALA A 67 5.67 -13.35 5.99
CA ALA A 67 6.38 -13.20 4.73
C ALA A 67 6.31 -14.49 3.91
N ILE A 68 6.03 -14.37 2.61
CA ILE A 68 5.81 -15.47 1.68
C ILE A 68 7.05 -15.69 0.83
N SER A 69 7.55 -16.91 0.76
CA SER A 69 8.73 -17.31 -0.02
C SER A 69 8.41 -18.45 -0.98
N ASN A 70 9.31 -18.68 -1.95
CA ASN A 70 9.21 -19.75 -2.93
C ASN A 70 7.96 -19.65 -3.81
N VAL A 71 7.55 -18.45 -4.16
CA VAL A 71 6.40 -18.25 -5.05
C VAL A 71 6.77 -18.64 -6.47
N THR A 72 6.08 -19.66 -6.99
CA THR A 72 6.19 -20.14 -8.38
C THR A 72 4.91 -19.92 -9.18
N LYS A 73 3.76 -19.91 -8.47
CA LYS A 73 2.45 -19.67 -9.05
C LYS A 73 1.95 -18.30 -8.59
N PRO A 74 2.17 -17.25 -9.40
CA PRO A 74 1.76 -15.92 -9.03
C PRO A 74 0.24 -15.78 -9.00
N ALA A 75 -0.27 -15.01 -8.04
CA ALA A 75 -1.69 -14.85 -7.78
C ALA A 75 -1.98 -13.46 -7.23
N ILE A 76 -3.25 -13.05 -7.26
CA ILE A 76 -3.75 -11.89 -6.55
C ILE A 76 -4.70 -12.30 -5.44
N SER A 77 -4.75 -11.51 -4.37
CA SER A 77 -5.75 -11.60 -3.30
C SER A 77 -6.49 -10.27 -3.20
N LEU A 78 -7.82 -10.33 -3.17
CA LEU A 78 -8.65 -9.13 -3.12
C LEU A 78 -9.04 -8.82 -1.66
N PHE A 79 -8.88 -7.57 -1.27
CA PHE A 79 -9.33 -6.99 -0.01
C PHE A 79 -10.28 -5.85 -0.40
N LEU A 80 -11.57 -6.13 -0.38
CA LEU A 80 -12.58 -5.15 -0.79
C LEU A 80 -13.00 -4.28 0.39
N PRO A 81 -13.35 -3.00 0.12
CA PRO A 81 -13.94 -2.13 1.14
C PRO A 81 -15.28 -2.70 1.63
N PRO A 82 -15.80 -2.24 2.78
CA PRO A 82 -17.13 -2.62 3.25
C PRO A 82 -18.18 -2.38 2.16
N GLU A 83 -19.20 -3.24 2.14
CA GLU A 83 -20.26 -3.16 1.13
C GLU A 83 -20.89 -1.75 1.08
N GLY A 84 -21.06 -1.22 -0.11
CA GLY A 84 -21.63 0.11 -0.35
C GLY A 84 -20.67 1.29 -0.11
N THR A 85 -19.42 1.07 0.32
CA THR A 85 -18.46 2.15 0.58
C THR A 85 -17.36 2.27 -0.48
N GLY A 86 -17.35 1.38 -1.47
CA GLY A 86 -16.32 1.36 -2.51
C GLY A 86 -16.40 2.56 -3.46
N THR A 87 -15.27 3.18 -3.74
CA THR A 87 -15.12 4.29 -4.71
C THR A 87 -14.92 3.79 -6.14
N GLY A 88 -14.75 2.49 -6.34
CA GLY A 88 -14.30 1.90 -7.61
C GLY A 88 -12.79 1.83 -7.76
N MET A 89 -12.02 2.64 -7.03
CA MET A 89 -10.56 2.63 -7.09
C MET A 89 -9.98 1.33 -6.55
N ALA A 90 -8.97 0.79 -7.27
CA ALA A 90 -8.21 -0.36 -6.86
C ALA A 90 -6.71 -0.02 -6.77
N LEU A 91 -6.07 -0.39 -5.67
CA LEU A 91 -4.65 -0.27 -5.44
C LEU A 91 -4.03 -1.67 -5.40
N MET A 92 -3.33 -2.07 -6.46
CA MET A 92 -2.52 -3.27 -6.47
C MET A 92 -1.25 -3.04 -5.66
N VAL A 93 -0.98 -3.87 -4.66
CA VAL A 93 0.17 -3.73 -3.77
C VAL A 93 1.18 -4.85 -4.02
N CYS A 94 2.39 -4.44 -4.40
CA CYS A 94 3.56 -5.29 -4.55
C CYS A 94 4.39 -5.23 -3.27
N ALA A 95 4.42 -6.33 -2.52
CA ALA A 95 5.24 -6.41 -1.31
C ALA A 95 6.73 -6.29 -1.64
N GLY A 96 7.53 -5.75 -0.70
CA GLY A 96 8.98 -5.67 -0.85
C GLY A 96 9.66 -7.03 -0.75
N GLY A 97 10.81 -7.14 -1.39
CA GLY A 97 11.66 -8.32 -1.39
C GLY A 97 11.46 -9.22 -2.62
N TYR A 98 12.53 -9.42 -3.40
CA TYR A 98 12.51 -10.41 -4.48
C TYR A 98 12.73 -11.84 -3.99
N GLY A 99 13.24 -12.01 -2.77
CA GLY A 99 13.48 -13.33 -2.17
C GLY A 99 12.35 -13.83 -1.28
N SER A 100 11.64 -12.89 -0.66
CA SER A 100 10.52 -13.15 0.23
C SER A 100 9.62 -11.91 0.27
N LEU A 101 8.34 -12.08 0.07
CA LEU A 101 7.37 -10.99 0.04
C LEU A 101 6.92 -10.67 1.46
N ASP A 102 7.20 -9.48 1.97
CA ASP A 102 6.71 -9.03 3.29
C ASP A 102 5.20 -8.72 3.21
N TRP A 103 4.42 -9.81 3.10
CA TRP A 103 2.99 -9.76 2.79
C TRP A 103 2.18 -9.05 3.87
N LYS A 104 2.40 -9.42 5.12
CA LYS A 104 1.63 -8.85 6.24
C LYS A 104 1.85 -7.35 6.35
N THR A 105 3.13 -6.91 6.37
CA THR A 105 3.47 -5.49 6.57
C THR A 105 3.02 -4.62 5.40
N HIS A 106 3.13 -5.14 4.17
CA HIS A 106 2.92 -4.32 2.98
C HIS A 106 1.51 -4.45 2.41
N VAL A 107 0.92 -5.65 2.42
CA VAL A 107 -0.38 -5.88 1.80
C VAL A 107 -1.51 -5.80 2.82
N ILE A 108 -1.42 -6.57 3.92
CA ILE A 108 -2.51 -6.63 4.91
C ILE A 108 -2.70 -5.25 5.57
N TYR A 109 -1.62 -4.61 6.01
CA TYR A 109 -1.73 -3.31 6.65
C TYR A 109 -2.12 -2.19 5.68
N ALA A 110 -1.77 -2.29 4.37
CA ALA A 110 -2.31 -1.38 3.38
C ALA A 110 -3.83 -1.54 3.25
N ALA A 111 -4.33 -2.78 3.23
CA ALA A 111 -5.75 -3.04 3.16
C ALA A 111 -6.52 -2.51 4.39
N GLU A 112 -5.95 -2.65 5.60
CA GLU A 112 -6.53 -2.09 6.83
C GLU A 112 -6.69 -0.55 6.78
N VAL A 113 -5.83 0.15 6.04
CA VAL A 113 -5.86 1.61 5.90
C VAL A 113 -6.73 2.04 4.72
N PHE A 114 -6.58 1.43 3.54
CA PHE A 114 -7.24 1.88 2.32
C PHE A 114 -8.70 1.44 2.20
N ASN A 115 -9.08 0.27 2.73
CA ASN A 115 -10.46 -0.19 2.64
C ASN A 115 -11.46 0.73 3.38
N PRO A 116 -11.16 1.26 4.58
CA PRO A 116 -12.00 2.29 5.21
C PRO A 116 -12.13 3.58 4.39
N MET A 117 -11.17 3.86 3.49
CA MET A 117 -11.21 5.00 2.56
C MET A 117 -11.98 4.67 1.26
N GLY A 118 -12.60 3.49 1.17
CA GLY A 118 -13.34 3.04 -0.01
C GLY A 118 -12.47 2.52 -1.16
N VAL A 119 -11.17 2.36 -0.95
CA VAL A 119 -10.22 1.86 -1.96
C VAL A 119 -10.02 0.36 -1.78
N ALA A 120 -10.26 -0.42 -2.84
CA ALA A 120 -9.94 -1.85 -2.83
C ALA A 120 -8.42 -2.06 -2.86
N VAL A 121 -7.90 -2.96 -2.02
CA VAL A 121 -6.50 -3.38 -2.10
C VAL A 121 -6.40 -4.76 -2.74
N ILE A 122 -5.48 -4.91 -3.67
CA ILE A 122 -5.21 -6.14 -4.40
C ILE A 122 -3.76 -6.51 -4.16
N GLY A 123 -3.53 -7.50 -3.31
CA GLY A 123 -2.18 -7.99 -3.04
C GLY A 123 -1.67 -8.81 -4.24
N LEU A 124 -0.56 -8.41 -4.84
CA LEU A 124 0.11 -9.18 -5.88
C LEU A 124 1.19 -10.07 -5.27
N LYS A 125 0.95 -11.37 -5.28
CA LYS A 125 1.92 -12.41 -4.96
C LYS A 125 2.69 -12.77 -6.24
N TYR A 126 3.73 -12.02 -6.54
CA TYR A 126 4.59 -12.24 -7.69
C TYR A 126 5.68 -13.28 -7.42
N ARG A 127 6.25 -13.86 -8.46
CA ARG A 127 7.29 -14.90 -8.35
C ARG A 127 8.55 -14.39 -7.64
N THR A 128 9.18 -15.26 -6.84
CA THR A 128 10.31 -14.89 -5.98
C THR A 128 11.58 -15.68 -6.30
N ARG A 129 12.67 -15.23 -5.71
CA ARG A 129 13.98 -15.83 -5.71
C ARG A 129 14.31 -16.35 -4.29
N PRO A 130 14.76 -17.58 -4.07
CA PRO A 130 14.44 -18.72 -4.90
C PRO A 130 12.93 -18.98 -4.99
N PRO A 131 12.41 -19.81 -5.88
CA PRO A 131 13.11 -20.83 -6.65
C PRO A 131 13.73 -20.31 -7.94
N PHE A 132 13.31 -19.12 -8.43
CA PHE A 132 13.89 -18.58 -9.66
C PHE A 132 15.39 -18.29 -9.50
N ARG A 133 16.21 -18.89 -10.37
CA ARG A 133 17.65 -18.67 -10.43
C ARG A 133 17.99 -17.87 -11.68
N GLY A 134 18.47 -16.65 -11.50
CA GLY A 134 18.79 -15.77 -12.61
C GLY A 134 19.42 -14.45 -12.15
N SER A 135 19.82 -13.61 -13.11
CA SER A 135 20.33 -12.27 -12.80
C SER A 135 19.26 -11.35 -12.21
N ASN A 136 19.67 -10.16 -11.79
CA ASN A 136 18.76 -9.13 -11.32
C ASN A 136 17.79 -8.67 -12.42
N GLU A 137 18.29 -8.54 -13.64
CA GLU A 137 17.51 -8.17 -14.82
C GLU A 137 16.47 -9.26 -15.16
N GLN A 138 16.85 -10.52 -15.05
CA GLN A 138 15.95 -11.65 -15.30
C GLN A 138 14.82 -11.73 -14.28
N ILE A 139 15.08 -11.53 -12.98
CA ILE A 139 14.00 -11.49 -11.97
C ILE A 139 13.09 -10.27 -12.17
N GLN A 140 13.62 -9.12 -12.57
CA GLN A 140 12.81 -7.96 -12.91
C GLN A 140 11.91 -8.22 -14.11
N ALA A 141 12.43 -8.82 -15.18
CA ALA A 141 11.65 -9.18 -16.36
C ALA A 141 10.54 -10.19 -16.00
N LEU A 142 10.86 -11.19 -15.19
CA LEU A 142 9.91 -12.21 -14.74
C LEU A 142 8.77 -11.60 -13.91
N THR A 143 9.09 -10.77 -12.92
CA THR A 143 8.09 -10.13 -12.05
C THR A 143 7.28 -9.07 -12.81
N LEU A 144 7.87 -8.42 -13.81
CA LEU A 144 7.14 -7.51 -14.69
C LEU A 144 6.06 -8.24 -15.52
N LEU A 145 6.32 -9.47 -15.99
CA LEU A 145 5.28 -10.29 -16.62
C LEU A 145 4.12 -10.55 -15.66
N ASP A 146 4.42 -10.88 -14.41
CA ASP A 146 3.40 -11.09 -13.38
C ASP A 146 2.58 -9.82 -13.13
N ALA A 147 3.23 -8.66 -13.00
CA ALA A 147 2.55 -7.39 -12.76
C ALA A 147 1.68 -6.97 -13.96
N LYS A 148 2.18 -7.12 -15.19
CA LYS A 148 1.38 -6.86 -16.41
C LYS A 148 0.13 -7.73 -16.44
N ARG A 149 0.29 -9.02 -16.23
CA ARG A 149 -0.82 -9.99 -16.21
C ARG A 149 -1.81 -9.67 -15.10
N ALA A 150 -1.34 -9.29 -13.93
CA ALA A 150 -2.18 -8.95 -12.79
C ALA A 150 -3.05 -7.70 -13.07
N VAL A 151 -2.46 -6.62 -13.61
CA VAL A 151 -3.24 -5.42 -13.97
C VAL A 151 -4.29 -5.74 -15.03
N ARG A 152 -3.94 -6.51 -16.07
CA ARG A 152 -4.90 -6.97 -17.08
C ARG A 152 -6.03 -7.78 -16.48
N LEU A 153 -5.72 -8.74 -15.60
CA LEU A 153 -6.71 -9.59 -14.94
C LEU A 153 -7.68 -8.75 -14.10
N VAL A 154 -7.16 -7.79 -13.33
CA VAL A 154 -8.00 -6.88 -12.53
C VAL A 154 -8.87 -6.03 -13.44
N ARG A 155 -8.34 -5.46 -14.51
CA ARG A 155 -9.09 -4.64 -15.47
C ARG A 155 -10.18 -5.45 -16.16
N HIS A 156 -9.87 -6.67 -16.60
CA HIS A 156 -10.83 -7.58 -17.22
C HIS A 156 -12.00 -7.94 -16.29
N ARG A 157 -11.71 -8.12 -15.00
CA ARG A 157 -12.72 -8.49 -13.99
C ARG A 157 -13.23 -7.31 -13.17
N ALA A 158 -12.86 -6.09 -13.49
CA ALA A 158 -13.18 -4.90 -12.69
C ALA A 158 -14.68 -4.79 -12.39
N LYS A 159 -15.53 -4.88 -13.41
CA LYS A 159 -16.98 -4.85 -13.25
C LYS A 159 -17.52 -5.93 -12.31
N GLN A 160 -16.98 -7.15 -12.39
CA GLN A 160 -17.39 -8.27 -11.53
C GLN A 160 -17.08 -7.99 -10.06
N TRP A 161 -16.03 -7.23 -9.79
CA TRP A 161 -15.56 -6.91 -8.44
C TRP A 161 -16.01 -5.54 -7.93
N GLY A 162 -16.87 -4.83 -8.68
CA GLY A 162 -17.35 -3.49 -8.33
C GLY A 162 -16.26 -2.42 -8.43
N LEU A 163 -15.28 -2.63 -9.32
CA LEU A 163 -14.16 -1.72 -9.57
C LEU A 163 -14.35 -0.95 -10.88
N ASP A 164 -13.71 0.22 -10.94
CA ASP A 164 -13.60 1.00 -12.17
C ASP A 164 -12.35 0.56 -12.95
N PRO A 165 -12.48 0.05 -14.20
CA PRO A 165 -11.32 -0.37 -15.00
C PRO A 165 -10.36 0.76 -15.36
N HIS A 166 -10.74 2.02 -15.14
CA HIS A 166 -9.91 3.22 -15.36
C HIS A 166 -9.33 3.83 -14.07
N GLN A 167 -9.49 3.13 -12.94
CA GLN A 167 -8.94 3.53 -11.64
C GLN A 167 -8.16 2.40 -10.96
N ILE A 168 -7.31 1.70 -11.72
CA ILE A 168 -6.49 0.59 -11.23
C ILE A 168 -5.03 1.05 -11.15
N GLY A 169 -4.56 1.34 -9.96
CA GLY A 169 -3.17 1.72 -9.73
C GLY A 169 -2.31 0.59 -9.17
N ILE A 170 -0.99 0.83 -9.17
CA ILE A 170 -0.01 -0.08 -8.58
C ILE A 170 0.83 0.66 -7.55
N ALA A 171 1.01 0.06 -6.38
CA ALA A 171 1.93 0.51 -5.34
C ALA A 171 2.94 -0.57 -5.00
N GLY A 172 4.14 -0.18 -4.62
CA GLY A 172 5.13 -1.16 -4.18
C GLY A 172 6.13 -0.61 -3.19
N TYR A 173 6.61 -1.51 -2.33
CA TYR A 173 7.60 -1.24 -1.31
C TYR A 173 8.97 -1.76 -1.72
N SER A 174 10.03 -0.96 -1.60
CA SER A 174 11.40 -1.42 -1.84
C SER A 174 11.54 -2.10 -3.22
N ALA A 175 11.80 -3.40 -3.28
CA ALA A 175 11.80 -4.20 -4.52
C ALA A 175 10.43 -4.19 -5.23
N GLY A 176 9.32 -4.19 -4.47
CA GLY A 176 7.99 -3.98 -5.03
C GLY A 176 7.81 -2.58 -5.62
N GLY A 177 8.45 -1.56 -5.02
CA GLY A 177 8.53 -0.21 -5.59
C GLY A 177 9.29 -0.18 -6.92
N ASN A 178 10.38 -0.96 -7.01
CA ASN A 178 11.06 -1.18 -8.28
C ASN A 178 10.12 -1.79 -9.33
N LEU A 179 9.35 -2.82 -8.95
CA LEU A 179 8.37 -3.45 -9.84
C LEU A 179 7.27 -2.47 -10.29
N ALA A 180 6.74 -1.65 -9.38
CA ALA A 180 5.74 -0.64 -9.69
C ALA A 180 6.27 0.41 -10.69
N MET A 181 7.49 0.91 -10.51
CA MET A 181 8.14 1.85 -11.43
C MET A 181 8.49 1.18 -12.76
N ASN A 182 8.91 -0.08 -12.73
CA ASN A 182 9.19 -0.85 -13.95
C ASN A 182 7.92 -1.03 -14.80
N LEU A 183 6.79 -1.33 -14.17
CA LEU A 183 5.51 -1.39 -14.88
C LEU A 183 5.09 -0.02 -15.42
N ALA A 184 5.24 1.06 -14.66
CA ALA A 184 4.94 2.43 -15.10
C ALA A 184 5.77 2.89 -16.32
N ALA A 185 6.95 2.30 -16.52
CA ALA A 185 7.80 2.55 -17.66
C ALA A 185 7.57 1.59 -18.85
N ASN A 186 7.17 0.33 -18.59
CA ASN A 186 7.17 -0.76 -19.56
C ASN A 186 5.82 -1.44 -19.78
N PHE A 187 4.73 -0.76 -19.52
CA PHE A 187 3.37 -1.24 -19.83
C PHE A 187 3.14 -1.33 -21.36
N ASP A 188 2.06 -1.99 -21.75
CA ASP A 188 1.57 -2.05 -23.13
C ASP A 188 0.04 -1.98 -23.19
N SER A 189 -0.51 -1.79 -24.38
CA SER A 189 -1.96 -1.66 -24.63
C SER A 189 -2.72 -2.99 -24.69
N GLY A 190 -2.01 -4.13 -24.53
CA GLY A 190 -2.58 -5.47 -24.77
C GLY A 190 -2.57 -5.86 -26.24
N ASP A 191 -2.91 -7.14 -26.49
CA ASP A 191 -3.06 -7.69 -27.86
C ASP A 191 -4.54 -7.94 -28.15
N PRO A 192 -5.22 -7.09 -28.95
CA PRO A 192 -6.64 -7.24 -29.26
C PRO A 192 -6.97 -8.54 -30.02
N LYS A 193 -5.97 -9.22 -30.59
CA LYS A 193 -6.13 -10.48 -31.33
C LYS A 193 -5.83 -11.72 -30.48
N SER A 194 -5.42 -11.54 -29.23
CA SER A 194 -5.12 -12.68 -28.35
C SER A 194 -6.36 -13.56 -28.15
N ALA A 195 -6.13 -14.88 -28.15
CA ALA A 195 -7.18 -15.84 -27.79
C ALA A 195 -7.58 -15.72 -26.30
N ASP A 196 -6.62 -15.35 -25.45
CA ASP A 196 -6.88 -15.07 -24.03
C ASP A 196 -7.48 -13.65 -23.86
N PRO A 197 -8.72 -13.51 -23.39
CA PRO A 197 -9.37 -12.20 -23.27
C PRO A 197 -8.66 -11.28 -22.26
N ILE A 198 -7.92 -11.83 -21.27
CA ILE A 198 -7.15 -11.04 -20.32
C ILE A 198 -5.97 -10.36 -21.01
N GLU A 199 -5.33 -11.00 -21.97
CA GLU A 199 -4.22 -10.40 -22.73
C GLU A 199 -4.65 -9.29 -23.70
N ARG A 200 -5.96 -9.13 -23.94
CA ARG A 200 -6.50 -8.01 -24.74
C ARG A 200 -6.52 -6.69 -23.96
N GLU A 201 -6.51 -6.77 -22.64
CA GLU A 201 -6.54 -5.60 -21.76
C GLU A 201 -5.19 -4.90 -21.71
N SER A 202 -5.21 -3.58 -21.50
CA SER A 202 -3.99 -2.81 -21.23
C SER A 202 -3.37 -3.19 -19.89
N SER A 203 -2.04 -3.35 -19.88
CA SER A 203 -1.26 -3.50 -18.63
C SER A 203 -0.87 -2.15 -18.01
N ARG A 204 -1.27 -1.00 -18.59
CA ARG A 204 -0.97 0.33 -18.06
C ARG A 204 -1.72 0.55 -16.75
N PRO A 205 -1.03 0.78 -15.63
CA PRO A 205 -1.72 1.22 -14.41
C PRO A 205 -2.22 2.67 -14.60
N ASP A 206 -3.32 3.04 -13.94
CA ASP A 206 -3.88 4.38 -14.06
C ASP A 206 -3.14 5.37 -13.16
N PHE A 207 -2.44 4.88 -12.16
CA PHE A 207 -1.45 5.60 -11.35
C PHE A 207 -0.42 4.62 -10.79
N SER A 208 0.75 5.12 -10.36
CA SER A 208 1.82 4.29 -9.78
C SER A 208 2.41 4.93 -8.53
N ILE A 209 2.68 4.13 -7.50
CA ILE A 209 3.21 4.59 -6.21
C ILE A 209 4.49 3.82 -5.87
N GLY A 210 5.58 4.54 -5.68
CA GLY A 210 6.87 3.99 -5.23
C GLY A 210 7.14 4.31 -3.77
N LEU A 211 7.23 3.30 -2.91
CA LEU A 211 7.46 3.43 -1.48
C LEU A 211 8.86 2.92 -1.14
N ALA A 212 9.77 3.82 -0.72
CA ALA A 212 11.19 3.50 -0.50
C ALA A 212 11.77 2.68 -1.66
N THR A 213 11.50 3.11 -2.89
CA THR A 213 11.85 2.40 -4.13
C THR A 213 13.33 2.00 -4.13
N TRP A 214 13.60 0.71 -4.29
CA TRP A 214 14.94 0.15 -4.21
C TRP A 214 15.38 -0.44 -5.56
N HIS A 215 16.60 -0.10 -5.98
CA HIS A 215 17.20 -0.65 -7.20
C HIS A 215 18.69 -0.94 -6.97
N TRP A 216 19.00 -2.06 -6.30
CA TRP A 216 20.36 -2.52 -5.99
C TRP A 216 21.29 -1.38 -5.52
N ARG A 217 20.76 -0.44 -4.73
CA ARG A 217 21.45 0.75 -4.18
C ARG A 217 22.03 1.68 -5.25
N GLN A 218 21.54 1.61 -6.49
CA GLN A 218 21.91 2.56 -7.53
C GLN A 218 21.18 3.89 -7.32
N LYS A 219 21.88 4.97 -7.65
CA LYS A 219 21.38 6.35 -7.52
C LYS A 219 20.65 6.81 -8.77
N LYS A 220 21.08 6.32 -9.94
CA LYS A 220 20.46 6.67 -11.22
C LYS A 220 19.22 5.83 -11.47
N SER A 221 18.21 6.44 -12.08
CA SER A 221 16.99 5.77 -12.51
C SER A 221 17.29 4.78 -13.64
N PRO A 222 16.93 3.51 -13.51
CA PRO A 222 17.05 2.52 -14.59
C PRO A 222 15.82 2.52 -15.50
N PHE A 223 14.80 3.34 -15.18
CA PHE A 223 13.50 3.30 -15.84
C PHE A 223 13.48 4.28 -17.03
N THR A 224 12.99 3.81 -18.17
CA THR A 224 12.76 4.63 -19.35
C THR A 224 11.28 4.96 -19.44
N PHE A 225 10.89 6.05 -18.77
CA PHE A 225 9.51 6.54 -18.81
C PHE A 225 9.16 7.13 -20.17
N ARG A 226 7.86 7.22 -20.47
CA ARG A 226 7.28 7.74 -21.70
C ARG A 226 6.30 8.88 -21.37
N LYS A 227 5.91 9.67 -22.36
CA LYS A 227 4.91 10.76 -22.17
C LYS A 227 3.53 10.23 -21.72
N ASP A 228 3.21 8.98 -22.08
CA ASP A 228 1.99 8.30 -21.71
C ASP A 228 2.15 7.41 -20.45
N SER A 229 3.27 7.51 -19.74
CA SER A 229 3.42 6.89 -18.42
C SER A 229 2.35 7.40 -17.45
N PRO A 230 1.86 6.57 -16.51
CA PRO A 230 0.86 6.99 -15.55
C PRO A 230 1.40 8.08 -14.61
N PRO A 231 0.53 8.87 -13.97
CA PRO A 231 0.92 9.72 -12.84
C PRO A 231 1.65 8.91 -11.76
N VAL A 232 2.71 9.47 -11.18
CA VAL A 232 3.56 8.78 -10.20
C VAL A 232 3.61 9.52 -8.86
N PHE A 233 3.38 8.79 -7.78
CA PHE A 233 3.56 9.29 -6.41
C PHE A 233 4.71 8.54 -5.73
N LEU A 234 5.66 9.28 -5.17
CA LEU A 234 6.83 8.70 -4.52
C LEU A 234 6.85 9.04 -3.02
N VAL A 235 7.13 8.05 -2.20
CA VAL A 235 7.31 8.22 -0.74
C VAL A 235 8.71 7.78 -0.36
N HIS A 236 9.47 8.67 0.28
CA HIS A 236 10.84 8.36 0.67
C HIS A 236 11.22 9.03 1.99
N ALA A 237 12.26 8.51 2.65
CA ALA A 237 12.82 9.13 3.85
C ALA A 237 14.24 9.63 3.58
N THR A 238 14.58 10.83 4.11
CA THR A 238 15.95 11.38 3.98
C THR A 238 16.99 10.49 4.65
N ASN A 239 16.59 9.73 5.67
CA ASN A 239 17.45 8.82 6.42
C ASN A 239 17.41 7.36 5.91
N ASP A 240 16.78 7.07 4.76
CA ASP A 240 16.91 5.80 4.07
C ASP A 240 18.29 5.72 3.37
N GLY A 241 18.82 4.55 3.21
CA GLY A 241 20.14 4.33 2.61
C GLY A 241 21.32 4.36 3.61
N ILE A 242 21.18 4.96 4.80
CA ILE A 242 22.24 5.04 5.80
C ILE A 242 22.75 3.65 6.23
N LYS A 243 21.86 2.66 6.32
CA LYS A 243 22.15 1.28 6.68
C LYS A 243 21.88 0.28 5.55
N GLY A 244 22.04 0.70 4.30
CA GLY A 244 21.86 -0.21 3.15
C GLY A 244 20.48 -0.20 2.53
N GLY A 245 19.60 0.75 2.88
CA GLY A 245 18.33 0.98 2.22
C GLY A 245 18.47 1.63 0.83
N ALA A 246 17.41 2.27 0.35
CA ALA A 246 17.38 2.95 -0.93
C ALA A 246 17.95 4.37 -0.81
N PRO A 247 18.87 4.78 -1.70
CA PRO A 247 19.36 6.17 -1.72
C PRO A 247 18.27 7.12 -2.21
N ILE A 248 18.16 8.31 -1.59
CA ILE A 248 17.16 9.33 -1.95
C ILE A 248 17.38 9.91 -3.35
N GLU A 249 18.55 9.75 -3.90
CA GLU A 249 18.86 10.16 -5.26
C GLU A 249 18.00 9.47 -6.31
N LEU A 250 17.70 8.18 -6.10
CA LEU A 250 16.88 7.40 -7.02
C LEU A 250 15.46 8.00 -7.23
N PRO A 251 14.64 8.24 -6.20
CA PRO A 251 13.34 8.87 -6.42
C PRO A 251 13.44 10.32 -6.92
N LYS A 252 14.52 11.05 -6.64
CA LYS A 252 14.78 12.38 -7.24
C LYS A 252 15.02 12.27 -8.75
N GLU A 253 15.82 11.31 -9.20
CA GLU A 253 16.04 11.04 -10.63
C GLU A 253 14.74 10.65 -11.34
N ILE A 254 13.96 9.73 -10.75
CA ILE A 254 12.63 9.34 -11.26
C ILE A 254 11.74 10.57 -11.41
N THR A 255 11.71 11.45 -10.40
CA THR A 255 10.93 12.69 -10.44
C THR A 255 11.38 13.60 -11.58
N ALA A 256 12.69 13.79 -11.73
CA ALA A 256 13.24 14.66 -12.79
C ALA A 256 12.93 14.11 -14.19
N ASP A 257 13.02 12.79 -14.39
CA ASP A 257 12.73 12.15 -15.68
C ASP A 257 11.25 12.30 -16.06
N LEU A 258 10.33 12.09 -15.12
CA LEU A 258 8.90 12.27 -15.34
C LEU A 258 8.52 13.73 -15.61
N GLN A 259 9.11 14.68 -14.88
CA GLN A 259 8.90 16.12 -15.10
C GLN A 259 9.33 16.57 -16.49
N LYS A 260 10.49 16.09 -17.00
CA LYS A 260 10.95 16.38 -18.37
C LYS A 260 9.96 15.90 -19.44
N LEU A 261 9.20 14.84 -19.14
CA LEU A 261 8.21 14.27 -20.04
C LEU A 261 6.81 14.92 -19.91
N GLY A 262 6.62 15.80 -18.92
CA GLY A 262 5.31 16.38 -18.59
C GLY A 262 4.36 15.40 -17.92
N VAL A 263 4.86 14.29 -17.36
CA VAL A 263 4.06 13.31 -16.62
C VAL A 263 3.84 13.82 -15.19
N PRO A 264 2.60 13.85 -14.69
CA PRO A 264 2.33 14.26 -13.31
C PRO A 264 3.10 13.40 -12.30
N VAL A 265 3.88 14.06 -11.44
CA VAL A 265 4.67 13.39 -10.41
C VAL A 265 4.68 14.21 -9.12
N LYS A 266 4.51 13.55 -7.99
CA LYS A 266 4.68 14.13 -6.65
C LYS A 266 5.54 13.24 -5.79
N MET A 267 6.43 13.85 -5.01
CA MET A 267 7.28 13.15 -4.05
C MET A 267 7.00 13.68 -2.63
N ALA A 268 6.59 12.78 -1.73
CA ALA A 268 6.48 13.03 -0.31
C ALA A 268 7.76 12.55 0.38
N ILE A 269 8.51 13.50 0.97
CA ILE A 269 9.76 13.22 1.68
C ILE A 269 9.54 13.41 3.17
N PHE A 270 10.08 12.49 3.97
CA PHE A 270 10.02 12.52 5.42
C PHE A 270 11.43 12.42 6.01
N ASP A 271 11.68 13.10 7.15
CA ASP A 271 12.98 13.04 7.82
C ASP A 271 13.15 11.80 8.70
N VAL A 272 12.11 11.00 8.81
CA VAL A 272 12.04 9.80 9.66
C VAL A 272 11.43 8.63 8.87
N GLY A 273 11.66 7.41 9.35
CA GLY A 273 11.06 6.20 8.80
C GLY A 273 12.08 5.25 8.18
N ALA A 274 13.23 5.77 7.73
CA ALA A 274 14.25 5.00 7.03
C ALA A 274 13.62 4.14 5.92
N HIS A 275 14.11 2.91 5.68
CA HIS A 275 13.55 2.02 4.65
C HIS A 275 12.10 1.58 4.90
N GLY A 276 11.58 1.77 6.13
CA GLY A 276 10.19 1.49 6.50
C GLY A 276 9.25 2.69 6.39
N VAL A 277 9.61 3.76 5.66
CA VAL A 277 8.85 5.01 5.56
C VAL A 277 7.42 4.82 5.03
N GLY A 278 7.22 3.91 4.09
CA GLY A 278 5.91 3.60 3.51
C GLY A 278 5.06 2.61 4.32
N ASN A 279 5.60 2.01 5.39
CA ASN A 279 4.92 0.95 6.13
C ASN A 279 3.76 1.49 6.96
N LEU A 280 2.55 0.95 6.74
CA LEU A 280 1.31 1.31 7.42
C LEU A 280 1.07 0.43 8.67
N ILE A 281 2.09 0.24 9.49
CA ILE A 281 2.01 -0.56 10.72
C ILE A 281 0.95 0.05 11.65
N PRO A 282 -0.05 -0.72 12.14
CA PRO A 282 -1.20 -0.19 12.89
C PRO A 282 -0.82 0.70 14.07
N GLN A 283 0.22 0.35 14.83
CA GLN A 283 0.69 1.16 15.95
C GLN A 283 1.29 2.50 15.50
N ARG A 284 1.91 2.57 14.31
CA ARG A 284 2.41 3.81 13.72
C ARG A 284 1.27 4.70 13.24
N VAL A 285 0.30 4.12 12.54
CA VAL A 285 -0.91 4.81 12.08
C VAL A 285 -1.68 5.40 13.27
N LYS A 286 -1.97 4.59 14.29
CA LYS A 286 -2.68 5.02 15.50
C LYS A 286 -1.96 6.15 16.27
N ARG A 287 -0.63 6.17 16.27
CA ARG A 287 0.17 7.22 16.92
C ARG A 287 0.38 8.46 16.07
N GLY A 288 -0.16 8.51 14.86
CA GLY A 288 0.02 9.63 13.94
C GLY A 288 1.46 9.79 13.45
N PHE A 289 2.18 8.67 13.25
CA PHE A 289 3.53 8.71 12.69
C PHE A 289 3.53 9.43 11.34
N PRO A 290 4.30 10.54 11.16
CA PRO A 290 4.15 11.41 10.00
C PRO A 290 4.18 10.69 8.64
N PRO A 291 5.09 9.73 8.38
CA PRO A 291 5.07 8.97 7.14
C PRO A 291 3.79 8.14 6.91
N ALA A 292 3.08 7.73 7.95
CA ALA A 292 1.86 6.94 7.80
C ALA A 292 0.68 7.74 7.19
N LYS A 293 0.83 9.05 6.98
CA LYS A 293 -0.13 9.92 6.29
C LYS A 293 0.01 9.91 4.78
N TRP A 294 0.93 9.15 4.21
CA TRP A 294 1.11 9.13 2.76
C TRP A 294 -0.14 8.70 1.98
N PRO A 295 -1.07 7.84 2.50
CA PRO A 295 -2.29 7.51 1.78
C PRO A 295 -3.18 8.72 1.53
N GLU A 296 -3.41 9.55 2.56
CA GLU A 296 -4.19 10.80 2.43
C GLU A 296 -3.50 11.77 1.46
N LEU A 297 -2.18 11.96 1.60
CA LEU A 297 -1.39 12.83 0.71
C LEU A 297 -1.43 12.36 -0.75
N PHE A 298 -1.49 11.06 -0.98
CA PHE A 298 -1.65 10.49 -2.31
C PHE A 298 -3.05 10.76 -2.85
N LEU A 299 -4.11 10.44 -2.09
CA LEU A 299 -5.48 10.61 -2.52
C LEU A 299 -5.81 12.07 -2.85
N ASP A 300 -5.42 13.01 -1.98
CA ASP A 300 -5.59 14.45 -2.20
C ASP A 300 -4.89 14.91 -3.50
N TRP A 301 -3.64 14.43 -3.70
CA TRP A 301 -2.91 14.77 -4.92
C TRP A 301 -3.54 14.15 -6.16
N TYR A 302 -3.89 12.87 -6.12
CA TYR A 302 -4.46 12.17 -7.27
C TYR A 302 -5.80 12.77 -7.69
N GLN A 303 -6.66 13.14 -6.72
CA GLN A 303 -7.90 13.85 -6.98
C GLN A 303 -7.68 15.22 -7.62
N SER A 304 -6.57 15.90 -7.32
CA SER A 304 -6.25 17.20 -7.92
C SER A 304 -5.80 17.14 -9.39
N LEU A 305 -5.63 15.93 -9.94
CA LEU A 305 -5.25 15.71 -11.35
C LEU A 305 -6.47 15.60 -12.29
N ASN A 306 -7.67 15.42 -11.70
CA ASN A 306 -8.94 15.23 -12.42
C ASN A 306 -9.84 16.52 -12.31
#